data_4b444382b8c545630e2332fd3ccbdebc
#
_entry.id   4b444382b8c545630e2332fd3ccbdebc
#
_cell.length_a   1.000
_cell.length_b   1.000
_cell.length_c   1.000
_cell.angle_alpha   90.00
_cell.angle_beta   90.00
_cell.angle_gamma   90.00
#
_symmetry.space_group_name_H-M   'P 1'
#
loop_
_entity.id
_entity.type
_entity.pdbx_description
1 polymer ?
#
loop_
_entity_poly.entity_id
_entity_poly.type
_entity_poly.pdbx_seq_one_letter_code
_entity_poly.pdbx_strand_id
1 'polypeptide(L)'
;MHVIITHYAGMAGKIGEAAPKVQQGFVPMLKGQPGFQGYAAFASEQGDIIACAIWESAEAAAGSRDDVRGWVRRNLPGFMEPTERFSGPVGSHAIAAPQSGGQGQSLYCMVRKAEDLPPSEVQRPVVEAMLAAVRKVPGFRGAYWLRSEDDPTRGASVLFCDTREHAAAAHEAALAVMREHQPSVAVRVAASGTTAVLAMA
;
A
#
# COMPACT_ATOMS: atom_id res chain seq x y z
N MET A 1 -12.00 6.14 -2.57
CA MET A 1 -10.70 6.10 -1.88
C MET A 1 -9.56 6.33 -2.86
N HIS A 2 -8.45 6.86 -2.38
CA HIS A 2 -7.25 7.15 -3.14
C HIS A 2 -6.02 6.65 -2.36
N VAL A 3 -5.07 6.01 -3.03
CA VAL A 3 -3.84 5.52 -2.38
C VAL A 3 -2.62 6.17 -3.02
N ILE A 4 -1.67 6.54 -2.17
CA ILE A 4 -0.35 7.04 -2.56
C ILE A 4 0.68 6.07 -2.02
N ILE A 5 1.53 5.56 -2.90
CA ILE A 5 2.68 4.72 -2.56
C ILE A 5 3.93 5.51 -2.88
N THR A 6 4.79 5.71 -1.90
CA THR A 6 6.10 6.36 -2.06
C THR A 6 7.22 5.37 -1.82
N HIS A 7 8.24 5.45 -2.64
CA HIS A 7 9.41 4.57 -2.64
C HIS A 7 10.68 5.39 -2.43
N TYR A 8 11.50 5.00 -1.47
CA TYR A 8 12.79 5.60 -1.15
C TYR A 8 13.88 4.54 -1.28
N ALA A 9 14.53 4.51 -2.44
CA ALA A 9 15.53 3.49 -2.77
C ALA A 9 16.76 3.56 -1.86
N GLY A 10 17.25 2.40 -1.41
CA GLY A 10 18.44 2.26 -0.58
C GLY A 10 18.32 2.80 0.84
N MET A 11 17.11 3.11 1.31
CA MET A 11 16.89 3.80 2.59
C MET A 11 16.52 2.86 3.75
N ALA A 12 16.43 1.54 3.55
CA ALA A 12 15.97 0.60 4.56
C ALA A 12 16.69 0.74 5.92
N GLY A 13 18.00 1.01 5.91
CA GLY A 13 18.78 1.20 7.13
C GLY A 13 18.33 2.39 8.00
N LYS A 14 17.55 3.32 7.47
CA LYS A 14 17.03 4.49 8.20
C LYS A 14 15.67 4.27 8.84
N ILE A 15 15.03 3.11 8.63
CA ILE A 15 13.68 2.85 9.15
C ILE A 15 13.63 2.89 10.69
N GLY A 16 14.66 2.38 11.36
CA GLY A 16 14.74 2.37 12.83
C GLY A 16 14.78 3.76 13.44
N GLU A 17 15.38 4.73 12.77
CA GLU A 17 15.38 6.14 13.19
C GLU A 17 14.08 6.86 12.80
N ALA A 18 13.56 6.57 11.62
CA ALA A 18 12.39 7.25 11.08
C ALA A 18 11.08 6.79 11.73
N ALA A 19 10.91 5.49 11.98
CA ALA A 19 9.64 4.92 12.44
C ALA A 19 9.14 5.52 13.77
N PRO A 20 9.97 5.71 14.83
CA PRO A 20 9.51 6.36 16.05
C PRO A 20 9.02 7.80 15.82
N LYS A 21 9.73 8.59 15.02
CA LYS A 21 9.33 9.96 14.68
C LYS A 21 8.02 9.98 13.92
N VAL A 22 7.88 9.07 12.95
CA VAL A 22 6.63 8.92 12.17
C VAL A 22 5.48 8.52 13.08
N GLN A 23 5.67 7.54 13.95
CA GLN A 23 4.63 7.06 14.87
C GLN A 23 4.17 8.15 15.85
N GLN A 24 5.11 8.93 16.40
CA GLN A 24 4.83 9.92 17.44
C GLN A 24 4.38 11.28 16.90
N GLY A 25 4.74 11.65 15.67
CA GLY A 25 4.46 12.96 15.13
C GLY A 25 3.69 12.97 13.82
N PHE A 26 4.12 12.16 12.84
CA PHE A 26 3.49 12.14 11.53
C PHE A 26 2.10 11.51 11.52
N VAL A 27 1.96 10.34 12.16
CA VAL A 27 0.68 9.65 12.26
C VAL A 27 -0.39 10.49 12.97
N PRO A 28 -0.13 11.11 14.14
CA PRO A 28 -1.09 12.04 14.75
C PRO A 28 -1.48 13.21 13.84
N MET A 29 -0.50 13.79 13.12
CA MET A 29 -0.77 14.85 12.15
C MET A 29 -1.67 14.37 11.01
N LEU A 30 -1.40 13.18 10.45
CA LEU A 30 -2.23 12.58 9.40
C LEU A 30 -3.65 12.30 9.88
N LYS A 31 -3.81 11.77 11.10
CA LYS A 31 -5.14 11.51 11.70
C LYS A 31 -5.97 12.79 11.89
N GLY A 32 -5.33 13.94 12.00
CA GLY A 32 -6.00 15.23 12.03
C GLY A 32 -6.41 15.78 10.65
N GLN A 33 -5.96 15.16 9.55
CA GLN A 33 -6.30 15.61 8.20
C GLN A 33 -7.66 15.06 7.75
N PRO A 34 -8.50 15.89 7.12
CA PRO A 34 -9.77 15.44 6.55
C PRO A 34 -9.58 14.30 5.55
N GLY A 35 -10.39 13.24 5.68
CA GLY A 35 -10.39 12.11 4.74
C GLY A 35 -9.20 11.16 4.87
N PHE A 36 -8.37 11.27 5.90
CA PHE A 36 -7.33 10.25 6.20
C PHE A 36 -7.99 8.92 6.57
N GLN A 37 -7.51 7.82 5.96
CA GLN A 37 -8.03 6.47 6.18
C GLN A 37 -6.98 5.51 6.73
N GLY A 38 -5.71 5.71 6.39
CA GLY A 38 -4.67 4.81 6.86
C GLY A 38 -3.28 5.15 6.36
N TYR A 39 -2.27 4.66 7.08
CA TYR A 39 -0.87 4.80 6.75
C TYR A 39 -0.10 3.54 7.15
N ALA A 40 0.80 3.09 6.28
CA ALA A 40 1.74 2.03 6.57
C ALA A 40 3.12 2.41 6.01
N ALA A 41 4.19 2.07 6.76
CA ALA A 41 5.56 2.19 6.28
C ALA A 41 6.38 0.98 6.71
N PHE A 42 7.26 0.50 5.83
CA PHE A 42 8.14 -0.64 6.08
C PHE A 42 9.47 -0.53 5.33
N ALA A 43 10.49 -1.18 5.87
CA ALA A 43 11.70 -1.48 5.13
C ALA A 43 11.46 -2.72 4.28
N SER A 44 11.71 -2.63 2.99
CA SER A 44 11.57 -3.75 2.08
C SER A 44 12.76 -4.70 2.17
N GLU A 45 12.54 -5.96 1.81
CA GLU A 45 13.61 -6.97 1.71
C GLU A 45 14.66 -6.61 0.64
N GLN A 46 14.33 -5.69 -0.28
CA GLN A 46 15.21 -5.18 -1.33
C GLN A 46 16.10 -4.02 -0.86
N GLY A 47 15.96 -3.56 0.37
CA GLY A 47 16.78 -2.49 0.93
C GLY A 47 16.18 -1.09 0.85
N ASP A 48 14.91 -0.97 0.51
CA ASP A 48 14.20 0.29 0.31
C ASP A 48 13.24 0.60 1.46
N ILE A 49 12.77 1.83 1.57
CA ILE A 49 11.60 2.17 2.39
C ILE A 49 10.40 2.41 1.46
N ILE A 50 9.28 1.80 1.83
CA ILE A 50 7.98 2.02 1.20
C ILE A 50 7.05 2.63 2.23
N ALA A 51 6.30 3.66 1.81
CA ALA A 51 5.19 4.20 2.58
C ALA A 51 3.92 4.23 1.73
N CYS A 52 2.81 3.80 2.32
CA CYS A 52 1.50 3.79 1.71
C CYS A 52 0.56 4.67 2.53
N ALA A 53 -0.06 5.67 1.92
CA ALA A 53 -1.09 6.50 2.54
C ALA A 53 -2.42 6.29 1.83
N ILE A 54 -3.48 6.08 2.60
CA ILE A 54 -4.84 5.81 2.13
C ILE A 54 -5.72 6.99 2.51
N TRP A 55 -6.45 7.53 1.54
CA TRP A 55 -7.31 8.70 1.66
C TRP A 55 -8.71 8.39 1.15
N GLU A 56 -9.69 9.11 1.66
CA GLU A 56 -11.07 9.02 1.20
C GLU A 56 -11.20 9.40 -0.28
N SER A 57 -10.44 10.42 -0.72
CA SER A 57 -10.47 10.90 -2.11
C SER A 57 -9.11 11.48 -2.54
N ALA A 58 -8.95 11.76 -3.83
CA ALA A 58 -7.80 12.47 -4.38
C ALA A 58 -7.70 13.91 -3.85
N GLU A 59 -8.84 14.57 -3.65
CA GLU A 59 -8.93 15.94 -3.11
C GLU A 59 -8.43 15.98 -1.66
N ALA A 60 -8.82 15.02 -0.83
CA ALA A 60 -8.32 14.89 0.55
C ALA A 60 -6.80 14.69 0.58
N ALA A 61 -6.29 13.80 -0.29
CA ALA A 61 -4.86 13.57 -0.45
C ALA A 61 -4.11 14.84 -0.90
N ALA A 62 -4.68 15.59 -1.85
CA ALA A 62 -4.10 16.84 -2.35
C ALA A 62 -4.10 17.93 -1.28
N GLY A 63 -5.19 18.06 -0.52
CA GLY A 63 -5.33 19.05 0.56
C GLY A 63 -4.30 18.87 1.68
N SER A 64 -3.86 17.65 1.96
CA SER A 64 -2.86 17.35 2.98
C SER A 64 -1.40 17.54 2.53
N ARG A 65 -1.16 17.78 1.24
CA ARG A 65 0.19 17.73 0.62
C ARG A 65 1.20 18.65 1.28
N ASP A 66 0.81 19.89 1.55
CA ASP A 66 1.73 20.89 2.10
C ASP A 66 2.09 20.60 3.57
N ASP A 67 1.13 20.12 4.35
CA ASP A 67 1.36 19.68 5.73
C ASP A 67 2.30 18.47 5.77
N VAL A 68 2.06 17.48 4.91
CA VAL A 68 2.91 16.29 4.75
C VAL A 68 4.33 16.69 4.37
N ARG A 69 4.51 17.51 3.35
CA ARG A 69 5.84 18.00 2.93
C ARG A 69 6.53 18.83 4.01
N GLY A 70 5.78 19.71 4.64
CA GLY A 70 6.28 20.55 5.72
C GLY A 70 6.75 19.72 6.91
N TRP A 71 5.99 18.69 7.29
CA TRP A 71 6.37 17.81 8.38
C TRP A 71 7.64 17.00 8.05
N VAL A 72 7.68 16.36 6.87
CA VAL A 72 8.84 15.58 6.41
C VAL A 72 10.10 16.44 6.36
N ARG A 73 10.02 17.66 5.81
CA ARG A 73 11.16 18.57 5.73
C ARG A 73 11.76 18.90 7.10
N ARG A 74 10.91 19.12 8.11
CA ARG A 74 11.37 19.48 9.46
C ARG A 74 11.91 18.28 10.27
N ASN A 75 11.32 17.11 10.11
CA ASN A 75 11.55 15.97 11.00
C ASN A 75 12.36 14.84 10.37
N LEU A 76 12.31 14.72 9.05
CA LEU A 76 12.96 13.68 8.25
C LEU A 76 13.67 14.28 7.03
N PRO A 77 14.65 15.18 7.20
CA PRO A 77 15.26 15.89 6.07
C PRO A 77 15.93 14.98 5.05
N GLY A 78 16.32 13.76 5.43
CA GLY A 78 16.84 12.74 4.52
C GLY A 78 15.81 12.07 3.62
N PHE A 79 14.49 12.35 3.80
CA PHE A 79 13.37 11.76 3.05
C PHE A 79 12.60 12.78 2.21
N MET A 80 13.26 13.83 1.77
CA MET A 80 12.57 14.94 1.10
C MET A 80 11.97 14.58 -0.25
N GLU A 81 12.66 13.74 -1.02
CA GLU A 81 12.19 13.34 -2.35
C GLU A 81 12.18 11.80 -2.47
N PRO A 82 11.01 11.19 -2.69
CA PRO A 82 10.94 9.77 -3.02
C PRO A 82 11.53 9.51 -4.41
N THR A 83 12.16 8.36 -4.58
CA THR A 83 12.70 7.91 -5.87
C THR A 83 11.57 7.61 -6.87
N GLU A 84 10.42 7.17 -6.35
CA GLU A 84 9.23 6.91 -7.13
C GLU A 84 7.98 7.19 -6.30
N ARG A 85 6.95 7.70 -6.98
CA ARG A 85 5.61 7.85 -6.43
C ARG A 85 4.61 7.20 -7.39
N PHE A 86 3.73 6.38 -6.84
CA PHE A 86 2.61 5.80 -7.54
C PHE A 86 1.33 6.21 -6.82
N SER A 87 0.39 6.79 -7.53
CA SER A 87 -0.89 7.22 -6.94
C SER A 87 -2.05 6.91 -7.88
N GLY A 88 -3.22 6.72 -7.28
CA GLY A 88 -4.42 6.51 -8.05
C GLY A 88 -5.65 6.15 -7.24
N PRO A 89 -6.83 6.19 -7.89
CA PRO A 89 -8.08 5.78 -7.28
C PRO A 89 -8.08 4.27 -6.98
N VAL A 90 -8.64 3.92 -5.84
CA VAL A 90 -8.92 2.52 -5.48
C VAL A 90 -10.14 2.05 -6.25
N GLY A 91 -9.92 1.15 -7.19
CA GLY A 91 -10.98 0.52 -7.98
C GLY A 91 -11.73 -0.55 -7.19
N SER A 92 -11.01 -1.32 -6.37
CA SER A 92 -11.59 -2.36 -5.52
C SER A 92 -10.71 -2.59 -4.30
N HIS A 93 -11.33 -2.98 -3.18
CA HIS A 93 -10.61 -3.31 -1.95
C HIS A 93 -11.34 -4.40 -1.16
N ALA A 94 -10.59 -5.04 -0.29
CA ALA A 94 -11.09 -5.99 0.67
C ALA A 94 -10.39 -5.79 2.01
N ILE A 95 -11.15 -5.76 3.09
CA ILE A 95 -10.65 -5.65 4.46
C ILE A 95 -11.22 -6.81 5.26
N ALA A 96 -10.39 -7.50 6.03
CA ALA A 96 -10.85 -8.49 6.98
C ALA A 96 -11.52 -7.81 8.17
N ALA A 97 -12.48 -8.52 8.79
CA ALA A 97 -13.05 -8.03 10.04
C ALA A 97 -11.95 -7.81 11.10
N PRO A 98 -12.05 -6.76 11.94
CA PRO A 98 -11.10 -6.55 13.02
C PRO A 98 -11.03 -7.79 13.90
N GLN A 99 -9.82 -8.30 14.14
CA GLN A 99 -9.66 -9.33 15.17
C GLN A 99 -9.55 -8.65 16.54
N SER A 100 -10.30 -9.16 17.50
CA SER A 100 -10.21 -8.75 18.90
C SER A 100 -8.81 -9.04 19.43
N GLY A 101 -7.96 -8.02 19.58
CA GLY A 101 -6.69 -8.21 20.28
C GLY A 101 -5.44 -7.57 19.67
N GLY A 102 -5.48 -6.40 19.06
CA GLY A 102 -4.21 -5.89 18.58
C GLY A 102 -4.12 -4.43 18.14
N GLN A 103 -4.25 -3.48 19.04
CA GLN A 103 -3.54 -2.22 18.82
C GLN A 103 -2.03 -2.51 18.94
N GLY A 104 -1.30 -2.38 17.83
CA GLY A 104 0.16 -2.51 17.80
C GLY A 104 0.72 -3.76 17.11
N GLN A 105 -0.11 -4.60 16.49
CA GLN A 105 0.40 -5.75 15.74
C GLN A 105 0.97 -5.27 14.39
N SER A 106 2.26 -5.53 14.16
CA SER A 106 2.87 -5.35 12.84
C SER A 106 2.28 -6.36 11.84
N LEU A 107 2.01 -5.90 10.63
CA LEU A 107 1.56 -6.75 9.52
C LEU A 107 2.67 -6.89 8.48
N TYR A 108 2.64 -7.96 7.74
CA TYR A 108 3.47 -8.08 6.54
C TYR A 108 2.73 -7.40 5.38
N CYS A 109 3.41 -6.43 4.76
CA CYS A 109 2.89 -5.67 3.63
C CYS A 109 3.60 -6.11 2.34
N MET A 110 2.84 -6.26 1.26
CA MET A 110 3.35 -6.54 -0.08
C MET A 110 2.76 -5.55 -1.07
N VAL A 111 3.62 -4.85 -1.78
CA VAL A 111 3.26 -3.97 -2.90
C VAL A 111 3.56 -4.69 -4.20
N ARG A 112 2.55 -4.83 -5.06
CA ARG A 112 2.69 -5.38 -6.40
C ARG A 112 2.39 -4.31 -7.43
N LYS A 113 3.05 -4.37 -8.57
CA LYS A 113 2.79 -3.53 -9.74
C LYS A 113 2.35 -4.40 -10.91
N ALA A 114 1.45 -3.86 -11.71
CA ALA A 114 0.96 -4.47 -12.93
C ALA A 114 1.12 -3.49 -14.10
N GLU A 115 1.44 -4.03 -15.26
CA GLU A 115 1.61 -3.30 -16.52
C GLU A 115 0.74 -3.95 -17.60
N ASP A 116 0.49 -3.21 -18.68
CA ASP A 116 -0.36 -3.64 -19.79
C ASP A 116 -1.80 -3.98 -19.39
N LEU A 117 -2.34 -3.21 -18.45
CA LEU A 117 -3.71 -3.40 -17.98
C LEU A 117 -4.72 -3.10 -19.07
N PRO A 118 -5.71 -3.99 -19.30
CA PRO A 118 -6.82 -3.70 -20.19
C PRO A 118 -7.73 -2.59 -19.60
N PRO A 119 -8.70 -2.07 -20.39
CA PRO A 119 -9.69 -1.11 -19.89
C PRO A 119 -10.36 -1.56 -18.59
N SER A 120 -10.74 -0.59 -17.75
CA SER A 120 -11.25 -0.85 -16.39
C SER A 120 -12.44 -1.79 -16.35
N GLU A 121 -13.32 -1.73 -17.33
CA GLU A 121 -14.52 -2.57 -17.44
C GLU A 121 -14.16 -4.04 -17.63
N VAL A 122 -13.10 -4.32 -18.39
CA VAL A 122 -12.58 -5.67 -18.64
C VAL A 122 -11.83 -6.20 -17.42
N GLN A 123 -11.13 -5.31 -16.73
CA GLN A 123 -10.31 -5.69 -15.57
C GLN A 123 -11.11 -5.91 -14.30
N ARG A 124 -12.19 -5.17 -14.08
CA ARG A 124 -12.96 -5.18 -12.82
C ARG A 124 -13.37 -6.58 -12.38
N PRO A 125 -13.98 -7.44 -13.21
CA PRO A 125 -14.38 -8.79 -12.79
C PRO A 125 -13.18 -9.64 -12.33
N VAL A 126 -12.03 -9.47 -12.98
CA VAL A 126 -10.81 -10.23 -12.63
C VAL A 126 -10.26 -9.76 -11.29
N VAL A 127 -10.24 -8.46 -11.02
CA VAL A 127 -9.83 -7.90 -9.72
C VAL A 127 -10.78 -8.37 -8.61
N GLU A 128 -12.08 -8.41 -8.84
CA GLU A 128 -13.05 -8.92 -7.87
C GLU A 128 -12.82 -10.40 -7.57
N ALA A 129 -12.56 -11.21 -8.59
CA ALA A 129 -12.20 -12.62 -8.42
C ALA A 129 -10.87 -12.81 -7.66
N MET A 130 -9.86 -11.98 -7.96
CA MET A 130 -8.59 -11.96 -7.21
C MET A 130 -8.83 -11.64 -5.73
N LEU A 131 -9.61 -10.60 -5.43
CA LEU A 131 -9.93 -10.21 -4.07
C LEU A 131 -10.72 -11.29 -3.34
N ALA A 132 -11.64 -11.98 -4.03
CA ALA A 132 -12.37 -13.12 -3.48
C ALA A 132 -11.44 -14.32 -3.15
N ALA A 133 -10.42 -14.54 -3.98
CA ALA A 133 -9.42 -15.58 -3.75
C ALA A 133 -8.51 -15.26 -2.54
N VAL A 134 -7.96 -14.03 -2.48
CA VAL A 134 -7.05 -13.65 -1.39
C VAL A 134 -7.74 -13.57 -0.03
N ARG A 135 -9.02 -13.23 0.02
CA ARG A 135 -9.83 -13.22 1.25
C ARG A 135 -9.91 -14.59 1.95
N LYS A 136 -9.78 -15.68 1.19
CA LYS A 136 -9.83 -17.06 1.70
C LYS A 136 -8.52 -17.50 2.32
N VAL A 137 -7.44 -16.75 2.11
CA VAL A 137 -6.12 -17.10 2.64
C VAL A 137 -6.08 -16.80 4.13
N PRO A 138 -5.65 -17.76 4.98
CA PRO A 138 -5.44 -17.50 6.41
C PRO A 138 -4.52 -16.28 6.62
N GLY A 139 -4.81 -15.49 7.65
CA GLY A 139 -4.01 -14.31 7.96
C GLY A 139 -4.15 -13.14 7.00
N PHE A 140 -5.08 -13.16 6.04
CA PHE A 140 -5.44 -12.00 5.23
C PHE A 140 -6.01 -10.88 6.12
N ARG A 141 -5.52 -9.62 5.93
CA ARG A 141 -5.96 -8.45 6.69
C ARG A 141 -6.56 -7.36 5.82
N GLY A 142 -6.04 -7.17 4.63
CA GLY A 142 -6.57 -6.19 3.70
C GLY A 142 -5.86 -6.18 2.37
N ALA A 143 -6.55 -5.76 1.32
CA ALA A 143 -5.98 -5.51 0.01
C ALA A 143 -6.66 -4.33 -0.66
N TYR A 144 -5.86 -3.52 -1.34
CA TYR A 144 -6.30 -2.39 -2.14
C TYR A 144 -5.75 -2.56 -3.55
N TRP A 145 -6.63 -2.46 -4.54
CA TRP A 145 -6.25 -2.41 -5.94
C TRP A 145 -6.48 -1.02 -6.48
N LEU A 146 -5.45 -0.44 -7.08
CA LEU A 146 -5.51 0.91 -7.65
C LEU A 146 -4.93 0.93 -9.07
N ARG A 147 -5.47 1.81 -9.88
CA ARG A 147 -4.97 2.12 -11.21
C ARG A 147 -4.24 3.45 -11.15
N SER A 148 -3.12 3.58 -11.87
CA SER A 148 -2.38 4.83 -11.92
C SER A 148 -3.26 5.97 -12.47
N GLU A 149 -3.15 7.14 -11.85
CA GLU A 149 -3.79 8.36 -12.36
C GLU A 149 -3.03 8.97 -13.55
N ASP A 150 -1.71 8.71 -13.65
CA ASP A 150 -0.86 9.23 -14.72
C ASP A 150 -0.87 8.33 -15.96
N ASP A 151 -1.04 7.02 -15.78
CA ASP A 151 -1.02 6.03 -16.86
C ASP A 151 -2.03 4.89 -16.57
N PRO A 152 -3.20 4.89 -17.20
CA PRO A 152 -4.24 3.91 -16.93
C PRO A 152 -3.89 2.47 -17.37
N THR A 153 -2.79 2.25 -18.08
CA THR A 153 -2.29 0.90 -18.38
C THR A 153 -1.48 0.30 -17.24
N ARG A 154 -1.20 1.08 -16.19
CA ARG A 154 -0.45 0.65 -15.01
C ARG A 154 -1.34 0.57 -13.78
N GLY A 155 -1.08 -0.43 -12.95
CA GLY A 155 -1.78 -0.60 -11.68
C GLY A 155 -0.83 -1.00 -10.55
N ALA A 156 -1.34 -0.89 -9.33
CA ALA A 156 -0.66 -1.42 -8.16
C ALA A 156 -1.66 -2.07 -7.21
N SER A 157 -1.17 -2.91 -6.33
CA SER A 157 -1.94 -3.38 -5.18
C SER A 157 -1.09 -3.37 -3.93
N VAL A 158 -1.74 -3.04 -2.82
CA VAL A 158 -1.17 -3.12 -1.48
C VAL A 158 -1.90 -4.23 -0.74
N LEU A 159 -1.17 -5.23 -0.28
CA LEU A 159 -1.69 -6.40 0.43
C LEU A 159 -1.12 -6.41 1.85
N PHE A 160 -1.98 -6.64 2.83
CA PHE A 160 -1.62 -6.80 4.24
C PHE A 160 -2.02 -8.19 4.72
N CYS A 161 -1.07 -8.88 5.35
CA CYS A 161 -1.27 -10.20 5.96
C CYS A 161 -0.56 -10.27 7.32
N ASP A 162 -0.89 -11.29 8.12
CA ASP A 162 -0.25 -11.50 9.42
C ASP A 162 1.24 -11.84 9.29
N THR A 163 1.59 -12.64 8.28
CA THR A 163 2.95 -13.12 8.07
C THR A 163 3.37 -13.07 6.60
N ARG A 164 4.66 -13.24 6.36
CA ARG A 164 5.24 -13.36 5.03
C ARG A 164 4.64 -14.53 4.23
N GLU A 165 4.47 -15.67 4.90
CA GLU A 165 3.95 -16.91 4.29
C GLU A 165 2.50 -16.70 3.85
N HIS A 166 1.68 -16.03 4.66
CA HIS A 166 0.31 -15.68 4.32
C HIS A 166 0.26 -14.70 3.13
N ALA A 167 1.17 -13.72 3.09
CA ALA A 167 1.25 -12.80 1.95
C ALA A 167 1.70 -13.50 0.66
N ALA A 168 2.63 -14.45 0.76
CA ALA A 168 3.06 -15.27 -0.38
C ALA A 168 1.90 -16.15 -0.90
N ALA A 169 1.17 -16.81 -0.01
CA ALA A 169 0.00 -17.60 -0.38
C ALA A 169 -1.11 -16.74 -1.03
N ALA A 170 -1.37 -15.54 -0.51
CA ALA A 170 -2.31 -14.60 -1.09
C ALA A 170 -1.85 -14.08 -2.46
N HIS A 171 -0.54 -13.87 -2.63
CA HIS A 171 0.05 -13.51 -3.93
C HIS A 171 -0.19 -14.60 -4.97
N GLU A 172 0.13 -15.85 -4.65
CA GLU A 172 -0.09 -16.98 -5.57
C GLU A 172 -1.56 -17.19 -5.90
N ALA A 173 -2.47 -17.06 -4.92
CA ALA A 173 -3.91 -17.12 -5.16
C ALA A 173 -4.39 -16.04 -6.14
N ALA A 174 -3.87 -14.81 -6.03
CA ALA A 174 -4.18 -13.74 -6.97
C ALA A 174 -3.59 -13.99 -8.35
N LEU A 175 -2.32 -14.47 -8.43
CA LEU A 175 -1.66 -14.79 -9.70
C LEU A 175 -2.37 -15.93 -10.45
N ALA A 176 -2.90 -16.92 -9.75
CA ALA A 176 -3.65 -18.00 -10.37
C ALA A 176 -4.86 -17.46 -11.15
N VAL A 177 -5.63 -16.54 -10.54
CA VAL A 177 -6.76 -15.87 -11.20
C VAL A 177 -6.30 -15.02 -12.40
N MET A 178 -5.18 -14.28 -12.25
CA MET A 178 -4.65 -13.47 -13.34
C MET A 178 -4.20 -14.32 -14.53
N ARG A 179 -3.48 -15.42 -14.29
CA ARG A 179 -3.04 -16.33 -15.35
C ARG A 179 -4.20 -16.97 -16.12
N GLU A 180 -5.31 -17.24 -15.43
CA GLU A 180 -6.50 -17.83 -16.03
C GLU A 180 -7.25 -16.82 -16.92
N HIS A 181 -7.40 -15.57 -16.47
CA HIS A 181 -8.28 -14.61 -17.11
C HIS A 181 -7.55 -13.53 -17.93
N GLN A 182 -6.32 -13.18 -17.57
CA GLN A 182 -5.53 -12.12 -18.21
C GLN A 182 -4.03 -12.48 -18.25
N PRO A 183 -3.64 -13.54 -18.98
CA PRO A 183 -2.27 -14.05 -18.98
C PRO A 183 -1.23 -13.06 -19.56
N SER A 184 -1.67 -12.05 -20.32
CA SER A 184 -0.81 -11.01 -20.88
C SER A 184 -0.42 -9.91 -19.89
N VAL A 185 -1.14 -9.79 -18.78
CA VAL A 185 -0.85 -8.76 -17.77
C VAL A 185 0.35 -9.18 -16.94
N ALA A 186 1.43 -8.40 -17.00
CA ALA A 186 2.61 -8.62 -16.21
C ALA A 186 2.40 -8.10 -14.78
N VAL A 187 2.51 -9.00 -13.79
CA VAL A 187 2.43 -8.64 -12.36
C VAL A 187 3.73 -9.00 -11.67
N ARG A 188 4.32 -8.05 -10.95
CA ARG A 188 5.54 -8.28 -10.15
C ARG A 188 5.39 -7.77 -8.74
N VAL A 189 6.05 -8.44 -7.79
CA VAL A 189 6.25 -7.89 -6.44
C VAL A 189 7.27 -6.77 -6.56
N ALA A 190 6.86 -5.56 -6.22
CA ALA A 190 7.71 -4.38 -6.25
C ALA A 190 8.47 -4.20 -4.94
N ALA A 191 7.81 -4.50 -3.81
CA ALA A 191 8.41 -4.45 -2.48
C ALA A 191 7.58 -5.27 -1.49
N SER A 192 8.23 -5.81 -0.47
CA SER A 192 7.56 -6.47 0.64
C SER A 192 8.36 -6.39 1.93
N GLY A 193 7.69 -6.41 3.07
CA GLY A 193 8.33 -6.35 4.39
C GLY A 193 7.33 -6.19 5.54
N THR A 194 7.83 -6.35 6.75
CA THR A 194 7.01 -6.14 7.96
C THR A 194 6.86 -4.64 8.23
N THR A 195 5.63 -4.20 8.53
CA THR A 195 5.36 -2.80 8.82
C THR A 195 6.06 -2.36 10.10
N ALA A 196 6.83 -1.28 9.99
CA ALA A 196 7.42 -0.58 11.14
C ALA A 196 6.47 0.49 11.69
N VAL A 197 5.58 0.99 10.83
CA VAL A 197 4.47 1.90 11.19
C VAL A 197 3.20 1.40 10.53
N LEU A 198 2.15 1.31 11.31
CA LEU A 198 0.79 1.00 10.82
C LEU A 198 -0.22 1.82 11.60
N ALA A 199 -1.04 2.57 10.91
CA ALA A 199 -2.10 3.38 11.50
C ALA A 199 -3.35 3.33 10.60
N MET A 200 -4.49 3.13 11.22
CA MET A 200 -5.80 3.25 10.58
C MET A 200 -6.56 4.41 11.26
N ALA A 201 -7.49 5.01 10.50
CA ALA A 201 -8.36 6.08 11.00
C ALA A 201 -9.28 5.57 12.12
#